data_9b61ff3b127a9a412bddd6fe44111c83
#
_entry.id   9b61ff3b127a9a412bddd6fe44111c83
#
_cell.length_a   1.000
_cell.length_b   1.000
_cell.length_c   1.000
_cell.angle_alpha   90.00
_cell.angle_beta   90.00
_cell.angle_gamma   90.00
#
_symmetry.space_group_name_H-M   'P 1'
#
loop_
_entity.id
_entity.type
_entity.pdbx_description
1 polymer ?
#
loop_
_entity_poly.entity_id
_entity_poly.type
_entity_poly.pdbx_seq_one_letter_code
_entity_poly.pdbx_strand_id
1 'polypeptide(L)'
;TFLSAFGLVWAANKFTPKWVHFGCLVMAGIGLLIFPTIENKYLLFAPMTGFGIAWASMMGIPYLMVVGSIPKEKYGVYMGILNMMIVIPMLFQNITFGFILKHFLNNNSGSAISFAGILLLIAACATALIKPAPIATDQKSMPMPTGH
;
A
#
# COMPACT_ATOMS: atom_id res chain seq x y z
N THR A 1 -11.80 5.37 4.83
CA THR A 1 -10.35 5.23 5.12
C THR A 1 -10.08 5.05 6.61
N PHE A 2 -10.63 5.89 7.53
CA PHE A 2 -10.35 5.80 8.97
C PHE A 2 -10.82 4.46 9.59
N LEU A 3 -12.08 4.08 9.37
CA LEU A 3 -12.62 2.81 9.88
C LEU A 3 -11.90 1.59 9.28
N SER A 4 -11.51 1.67 8.02
CA SER A 4 -10.77 0.58 7.36
C SER A 4 -9.36 0.39 7.93
N ALA A 5 -8.74 1.43 8.48
CA ALA A 5 -7.42 1.29 9.12
C ALA A 5 -7.46 0.36 10.34
N PHE A 6 -8.50 0.44 11.18
CA PHE A 6 -8.67 -0.49 12.30
C PHE A 6 -8.89 -1.93 11.85
N GLY A 7 -9.72 -2.13 10.81
CA GLY A 7 -9.91 -3.45 10.21
C GLY A 7 -8.63 -4.03 9.63
N LEU A 8 -7.79 -3.19 9.00
CA LEU A 8 -6.50 -3.61 8.45
C LEU A 8 -5.48 -4.00 9.52
N VAL A 9 -5.43 -3.26 10.63
CA VAL A 9 -4.56 -3.62 11.77
C VAL A 9 -4.99 -4.97 12.36
N TRP A 10 -6.29 -5.18 12.54
CA TRP A 10 -6.81 -6.47 13.01
C TRP A 10 -6.49 -7.60 12.02
N ALA A 11 -6.69 -7.37 10.72
CA ALA A 11 -6.38 -8.34 9.67
C ALA A 11 -4.87 -8.63 9.59
N ALA A 12 -4.02 -7.61 9.71
CA ALA A 12 -2.57 -7.75 9.69
C ALA A 12 -2.03 -8.54 10.90
N ASN A 13 -2.72 -8.47 12.04
CA ASN A 13 -2.40 -9.27 13.23
C ASN A 13 -2.83 -10.73 13.11
N LYS A 14 -3.92 -10.99 12.36
CA LYS A 14 -4.46 -12.35 12.16
C LYS A 14 -3.81 -13.05 10.97
N PHE A 15 -3.53 -12.31 9.91
CA PHE A 15 -2.87 -12.78 8.69
C PHE A 15 -1.52 -12.10 8.54
N THR A 16 -0.64 -12.69 7.72
CA THR A 16 0.66 -12.05 7.41
C THR A 16 0.42 -10.70 6.74
N PRO A 17 1.02 -9.58 7.22
CA PRO A 17 0.83 -8.23 6.66
C PRO A 17 1.02 -8.16 5.13
N LYS A 18 1.97 -8.94 4.60
CA LYS A 18 2.22 -9.08 3.17
C LYS A 18 0.97 -9.50 2.39
N TRP A 19 0.26 -10.55 2.84
CA TRP A 19 -0.91 -11.08 2.12
C TRP A 19 -2.12 -10.17 2.25
N VAL A 20 -2.25 -9.46 3.38
CA VAL A 20 -3.28 -8.43 3.55
C VAL A 20 -3.04 -7.28 2.56
N HIS A 21 -1.80 -6.82 2.46
CA HIS A 21 -1.43 -5.77 1.50
C HIS A 21 -1.64 -6.20 0.06
N PHE A 22 -1.21 -7.41 -0.30
CA PHE A 22 -1.45 -8.01 -1.62
C PHE A 22 -2.95 -8.01 -1.98
N GLY A 23 -3.79 -8.53 -1.08
CA GLY A 23 -5.25 -8.59 -1.30
C GLY A 23 -5.87 -7.20 -1.50
N CYS A 24 -5.45 -6.21 -0.72
CA CYS A 24 -5.90 -4.83 -0.86
C CYS A 24 -5.52 -4.23 -2.23
N LEU A 25 -4.28 -4.47 -2.69
CA LEU A 25 -3.82 -3.97 -3.99
C LEU A 25 -4.57 -4.64 -5.15
N VAL A 26 -4.80 -5.95 -5.09
CA VAL A 26 -5.57 -6.68 -6.11
C VAL A 26 -7.01 -6.15 -6.16
N MET A 27 -7.65 -6.01 -5.01
CA MET A 27 -9.02 -5.49 -4.92
C MET A 27 -9.13 -4.08 -5.53
N ALA A 28 -8.20 -3.20 -5.21
CA ALA A 28 -8.19 -1.85 -5.75
C ALA A 28 -7.85 -1.82 -7.25
N GLY A 29 -6.89 -2.63 -7.69
CA GLY A 29 -6.51 -2.71 -9.10
C GLY A 29 -7.69 -3.17 -9.98
N ILE A 30 -8.39 -4.22 -9.57
CA ILE A 30 -9.61 -4.70 -10.25
C ILE A 30 -10.72 -3.65 -10.19
N GLY A 31 -10.91 -3.03 -9.02
CA GLY A 31 -11.90 -1.96 -8.85
C GLY A 31 -11.67 -0.79 -9.81
N LEU A 32 -10.42 -0.33 -9.98
CA LEU A 32 -10.09 0.75 -10.91
C LEU A 32 -10.21 0.34 -12.38
N LEU A 33 -9.98 -0.94 -12.73
CA LEU A 33 -10.19 -1.42 -14.10
C LEU A 33 -11.68 -1.45 -14.47
N ILE A 34 -12.55 -1.81 -13.54
CA ILE A 34 -14.00 -1.86 -13.76
C ILE A 34 -14.62 -0.46 -13.66
N PHE A 35 -13.98 0.46 -12.92
CA PHE A 35 -14.53 1.80 -12.66
C PHE A 35 -15.04 2.54 -13.91
N PRO A 36 -14.30 2.60 -15.06
CA PRO A 36 -14.77 3.32 -16.24
C PRO A 36 -15.95 2.67 -16.96
N THR A 37 -16.29 1.42 -16.66
CA THR A 37 -17.39 0.67 -17.29
C THR A 37 -18.70 0.79 -16.51
N ILE A 38 -18.66 1.38 -15.32
CA ILE A 38 -19.83 1.51 -14.44
C ILE A 38 -20.59 2.79 -14.77
N GLU A 39 -21.79 2.65 -15.34
CA GLU A 39 -22.69 3.78 -15.63
C GLU A 39 -23.53 4.20 -14.41
N ASN A 40 -23.80 3.28 -13.50
CA ASN A 40 -24.62 3.54 -12.33
C ASN A 40 -23.79 4.19 -11.20
N LYS A 41 -24.12 5.45 -10.89
CA LYS A 41 -23.45 6.24 -9.85
C LYS A 41 -23.41 5.57 -8.46
N TYR A 42 -24.38 4.77 -8.11
CA TYR A 42 -24.42 4.06 -6.82
C TYR A 42 -23.45 2.87 -6.79
N LEU A 43 -23.25 2.20 -7.92
CA LEU A 43 -22.28 1.12 -8.03
C LEU A 43 -20.83 1.63 -7.95
N LEU A 44 -20.55 2.88 -8.28
CA LEU A 44 -19.22 3.49 -8.17
C LEU A 44 -18.70 3.52 -6.72
N PHE A 45 -19.59 3.51 -5.73
CA PHE A 45 -19.15 3.45 -4.31
C PHE A 45 -18.39 2.16 -3.98
N ALA A 46 -18.66 1.04 -4.64
CA ALA A 46 -17.99 -0.23 -4.38
C ALA A 46 -16.48 -0.16 -4.72
N PRO A 47 -16.04 0.16 -5.95
CA PRO A 47 -14.63 0.29 -6.27
C PRO A 47 -13.95 1.45 -5.52
N MET A 48 -14.65 2.55 -5.24
CA MET A 48 -14.10 3.65 -4.44
C MET A 48 -13.82 3.24 -2.99
N THR A 49 -14.71 2.45 -2.39
CA THR A 49 -14.51 1.90 -1.04
C THR A 49 -13.31 0.94 -1.04
N GLY A 50 -13.23 0.06 -2.03
CA GLY A 50 -12.10 -0.85 -2.21
C GLY A 50 -10.78 -0.11 -2.35
N PHE A 51 -10.74 0.95 -3.16
CA PHE A 51 -9.57 1.81 -3.30
C PHE A 51 -9.21 2.51 -1.99
N GLY A 52 -10.20 3.01 -1.24
CA GLY A 52 -9.99 3.63 0.07
C GLY A 52 -9.35 2.69 1.11
N ILE A 53 -9.72 1.40 1.09
CA ILE A 53 -9.11 0.36 1.93
C ILE A 53 -7.66 0.10 1.48
N ALA A 54 -7.42 -0.02 0.18
CA ALA A 54 -6.07 -0.21 -0.35
C ALA A 54 -5.17 0.99 -0.08
N TRP A 55 -5.69 2.21 -0.15
CA TRP A 55 -4.96 3.42 0.22
C TRP A 55 -4.50 3.38 1.68
N ALA A 56 -5.39 2.99 2.60
CA ALA A 56 -5.02 2.80 4.00
C ALA A 56 -3.95 1.71 4.18
N SER A 57 -4.03 0.62 3.40
CA SER A 57 -3.02 -0.44 3.38
C SER A 57 -1.67 0.05 2.86
N MET A 58 -1.64 0.84 1.78
CA MET A 58 -0.41 1.41 1.22
C MET A 58 0.29 2.36 2.20
N MET A 59 -0.48 3.11 2.99
CA MET A 59 0.07 4.04 3.98
C MET A 59 0.51 3.33 5.28
N GLY A 60 -0.08 2.21 5.65
CA GLY A 60 0.15 1.59 6.96
C GLY A 60 1.02 0.34 6.93
N ILE A 61 0.75 -0.60 6.04
CA ILE A 61 1.37 -1.93 6.10
C ILE A 61 2.87 -1.92 5.83
N PRO A 62 3.44 -1.15 4.87
CA PRO A 62 4.88 -1.08 4.67
C PRO A 62 5.63 -0.61 5.93
N TYR A 63 5.07 0.36 6.66
CA TYR A 63 5.64 0.81 7.93
C TYR A 63 5.63 -0.29 8.99
N LEU A 64 4.53 -1.04 9.11
CA LEU A 64 4.45 -2.17 10.05
C LEU A 64 5.48 -3.25 9.71
N MET A 65 5.68 -3.56 8.44
CA MET A 65 6.66 -4.57 8.00
C MET A 65 8.09 -4.15 8.31
N VAL A 66 8.42 -2.87 8.15
CA VAL A 66 9.76 -2.34 8.43
C VAL A 66 10.00 -2.24 9.93
N VAL A 67 9.06 -1.68 10.71
CA VAL A 67 9.19 -1.55 12.17
C VAL A 67 9.43 -2.89 12.85
N GLY A 68 8.76 -3.95 12.38
CA GLY A 68 8.98 -5.31 12.91
C GLY A 68 10.33 -5.93 12.59
N SER A 69 11.13 -5.33 11.71
CA SER A 69 12.37 -5.92 11.18
C SER A 69 13.62 -5.14 11.53
N ILE A 70 13.52 -3.99 12.20
CA ILE A 70 14.65 -3.08 12.47
C ILE A 70 14.83 -2.78 13.96
N PRO A 71 16.08 -2.54 14.42
CA PRO A 71 16.38 -2.10 15.78
C PRO A 71 15.78 -0.72 16.06
N LYS A 72 15.32 -0.48 17.29
CA LYS A 72 14.66 0.78 17.71
C LYS A 72 15.54 2.01 17.50
N GLU A 73 16.85 1.88 17.68
CA GLU A 73 17.85 2.94 17.54
C GLU A 73 17.94 3.50 16.12
N LYS A 74 17.51 2.71 15.13
CA LYS A 74 17.57 3.07 13.70
C LYS A 74 16.23 3.46 13.10
N TYR A 75 15.15 3.51 13.90
CA TYR A 75 13.79 3.82 13.39
C TYR A 75 13.74 5.12 12.59
N GLY A 76 14.36 6.19 13.07
CA GLY A 76 14.33 7.49 12.37
C GLY A 76 14.89 7.42 10.94
N VAL A 77 16.02 6.73 10.77
CA VAL A 77 16.67 6.58 9.46
C VAL A 77 15.80 5.77 8.50
N TYR A 78 15.29 4.61 8.95
CA TYR A 78 14.47 3.74 8.11
C TYR A 78 13.10 4.36 7.78
N MET A 79 12.51 5.11 8.70
CA MET A 79 11.28 5.86 8.43
C MET A 79 11.53 6.98 7.41
N GLY A 80 12.69 7.64 7.48
CA GLY A 80 13.12 8.60 6.47
C GLY A 80 13.27 7.97 5.08
N ILE A 81 13.88 6.79 4.99
CA ILE A 81 14.02 6.03 3.74
C ILE A 81 12.64 5.65 3.18
N LEU A 82 11.73 5.15 4.02
CA LEU A 82 10.36 4.82 3.58
C LEU A 82 9.63 6.05 3.03
N ASN A 83 9.75 7.19 3.70
CA ASN A 83 9.16 8.43 3.21
C ASN A 83 9.76 8.85 1.86
N MET A 84 11.07 8.72 1.66
CA MET A 84 11.71 8.98 0.37
C MET A 84 11.20 8.04 -0.72
N MET A 85 10.98 6.76 -0.42
CA MET A 85 10.41 5.78 -1.36
C MET A 85 8.98 6.12 -1.78
N ILE A 86 8.25 6.92 -1.00
CA ILE A 86 6.93 7.44 -1.36
C ILE A 86 7.06 8.76 -2.13
N VAL A 87 7.84 9.70 -1.61
CA VAL A 87 7.93 11.07 -2.12
C VAL A 87 8.62 11.13 -3.49
N ILE A 88 9.69 10.38 -3.70
CA ILE A 88 10.44 10.41 -4.97
C ILE A 88 9.58 9.95 -6.16
N PRO A 89 8.89 8.78 -6.11
CA PRO A 89 7.97 8.39 -7.18
C PRO A 89 6.79 9.36 -7.36
N MET A 90 6.29 9.97 -6.28
CA MET A 90 5.21 10.94 -6.33
C MET A 90 5.63 12.22 -7.06
N LEU A 91 6.85 12.72 -6.82
CA LEU A 91 7.41 13.86 -7.56
C LEU A 91 7.60 13.52 -9.04
N PHE A 92 8.15 12.34 -9.33
CA PHE A 92 8.34 11.87 -10.69
C PHE A 92 6.99 11.74 -11.42
N GLN A 93 5.99 11.17 -10.78
CA GLN A 93 4.65 11.07 -11.31
C GLN A 93 4.05 12.45 -11.63
N ASN A 94 4.16 13.43 -10.72
CA ASN A 94 3.62 14.76 -10.94
C ASN A 94 4.23 15.46 -12.17
N ILE A 95 5.51 15.21 -12.44
CA ILE A 95 6.19 15.79 -13.62
C ILE A 95 5.81 15.06 -14.91
N THR A 96 5.72 13.73 -14.85
CA THR A 96 5.57 12.90 -16.06
C THR A 96 4.11 12.59 -16.42
N PHE A 97 3.19 12.63 -15.46
CA PHE A 97 1.81 12.19 -15.69
C PHE A 97 1.06 13.03 -16.73
N GLY A 98 1.30 14.34 -16.77
CA GLY A 98 0.73 15.22 -17.79
C GLY A 98 1.13 14.83 -19.21
N PHE A 99 2.40 14.46 -19.40
CA PHE A 99 2.90 13.94 -20.67
C PHE A 99 2.28 12.60 -21.04
N ILE A 100 2.22 11.67 -20.09
CA ILE A 100 1.59 10.34 -20.26
C ILE A 100 0.12 10.49 -20.62
N LEU A 101 -0.62 11.34 -19.90
CA LEU A 101 -2.04 11.58 -20.14
C LEU A 101 -2.30 12.11 -21.56
N LYS A 102 -1.48 13.04 -22.02
CA LYS A 102 -1.64 13.66 -23.34
C LYS A 102 -1.25 12.73 -24.47
N HIS A 103 -0.12 12.02 -24.39
CA HIS A 103 0.46 11.29 -25.51
C HIS A 103 0.06 9.82 -25.57
N PHE A 104 -0.19 9.19 -24.40
CA PHE A 104 -0.52 7.78 -24.33
C PHE A 104 -2.00 7.51 -24.01
N LEU A 105 -2.66 8.42 -23.27
CA LEU A 105 -4.02 8.22 -22.81
C LEU A 105 -5.05 9.14 -23.49
N ASN A 106 -4.66 9.85 -24.55
CA ASN A 106 -5.52 10.73 -25.35
C ASN A 106 -6.38 11.71 -24.51
N ASN A 107 -5.86 12.21 -23.39
CA ASN A 107 -6.60 13.02 -22.41
C ASN A 107 -7.87 12.36 -21.87
N ASN A 108 -7.98 11.03 -21.92
CA ASN A 108 -9.13 10.30 -21.44
C ASN A 108 -8.95 9.90 -19.96
N SER A 109 -9.79 10.45 -19.10
CA SER A 109 -9.77 10.16 -17.66
C SER A 109 -10.06 8.69 -17.34
N GLY A 110 -10.95 8.04 -18.10
CA GLY A 110 -11.23 6.61 -17.95
C GLY A 110 -9.99 5.75 -18.21
N SER A 111 -9.26 6.06 -19.29
CA SER A 111 -8.00 5.39 -19.62
C SER A 111 -6.93 5.63 -18.54
N ALA A 112 -6.89 6.81 -17.92
CA ALA A 112 -5.98 7.12 -16.83
C ALA A 112 -6.28 6.28 -15.57
N ILE A 113 -7.55 6.10 -15.24
CA ILE A 113 -8.00 5.26 -14.12
C ILE A 113 -7.65 3.79 -14.38
N SER A 114 -7.89 3.28 -15.59
CA SER A 114 -7.52 1.91 -15.97
C SER A 114 -6.02 1.70 -15.93
N PHE A 115 -5.23 2.66 -16.39
CA PHE A 115 -3.76 2.63 -16.31
C PHE A 115 -3.28 2.54 -14.86
N ALA A 116 -3.86 3.32 -13.94
CA ALA A 116 -3.57 3.22 -12.52
C ALA A 116 -3.94 1.85 -11.95
N GLY A 117 -5.06 1.25 -12.38
CA GLY A 117 -5.47 -0.10 -11.99
C GLY A 117 -4.46 -1.15 -12.41
N ILE A 118 -3.92 -1.08 -13.63
CA ILE A 118 -2.86 -1.98 -14.12
C ILE A 118 -1.59 -1.85 -13.27
N LEU A 119 -1.17 -0.62 -12.95
CA LEU A 119 0.01 -0.39 -12.10
C LEU A 119 -0.17 -0.98 -10.69
N LEU A 120 -1.38 -0.89 -10.11
CA LEU A 120 -1.68 -1.52 -8.83
C LEU A 120 -1.60 -3.05 -8.88
N LEU A 121 -2.05 -3.67 -9.97
CA LEU A 121 -1.91 -5.13 -10.16
C LEU A 121 -0.46 -5.55 -10.30
N ILE A 122 0.36 -4.77 -11.01
CA ILE A 122 1.81 -4.99 -11.11
C ILE A 122 2.44 -4.87 -9.72
N ALA A 123 2.07 -3.85 -8.93
CA ALA A 123 2.54 -3.67 -7.56
C ALA A 123 2.11 -4.84 -6.65
N ALA A 124 0.90 -5.38 -6.83
CA ALA A 124 0.46 -6.58 -6.13
C ALA A 124 1.34 -7.79 -6.46
N CYS A 125 1.63 -8.03 -7.74
CA CYS A 125 2.54 -9.09 -8.16
C CYS A 125 3.94 -8.91 -7.55
N ALA A 126 4.47 -7.69 -7.56
CA ALA A 126 5.74 -7.38 -6.92
C ALA A 126 5.72 -7.68 -5.41
N THR A 127 4.62 -7.30 -4.72
CA THR A 127 4.43 -7.63 -3.29
C THR A 127 4.43 -9.13 -3.04
N ALA A 128 3.83 -9.92 -3.93
CA ALA A 128 3.83 -11.38 -3.81
C ALA A 128 5.25 -11.99 -3.88
N LEU A 129 6.17 -11.35 -4.59
CA LEU A 129 7.56 -11.82 -4.73
C LEU A 129 8.43 -11.48 -3.51
N ILE A 130 8.04 -10.55 -2.66
CA ILE A 130 8.79 -10.19 -1.44
C ILE A 130 8.82 -11.41 -0.51
N LYS A 131 10.02 -11.85 -0.10
CA LYS A 131 10.16 -12.85 0.95
C LYS A 131 9.84 -12.21 2.31
N PRO A 132 8.97 -12.81 3.15
CA PRO A 132 8.75 -12.30 4.50
C PRO A 132 10.08 -12.31 5.26
N ALA A 133 10.46 -11.18 5.84
CA ALA A 133 11.56 -11.18 6.80
C ALA A 133 11.16 -12.02 8.01
N PRO A 134 12.06 -12.85 8.59
CA PRO A 134 11.77 -13.53 9.84
C PRO A 134 11.44 -12.47 10.90
N ILE A 135 10.28 -12.62 11.53
CA ILE A 135 9.91 -11.78 12.67
C ILE A 135 11.01 -11.98 13.71
N ALA A 136 11.68 -10.90 14.09
CA ALA A 136 12.68 -10.96 15.17
C ALA A 136 11.95 -11.36 16.47
N THR A 137 11.91 -12.67 16.75
CA THR A 137 11.27 -13.28 17.93
C THR A 137 12.03 -13.01 19.21
N ASP A 138 13.08 -12.19 19.16
CA ASP A 138 14.04 -12.01 20.24
C ASP A 138 13.73 -10.84 21.21
N GLN A 139 12.51 -10.28 21.16
CA GLN A 139 12.12 -9.25 22.14
C GLN A 139 11.53 -9.80 23.44
N LYS A 140 11.45 -11.13 23.62
CA LYS A 140 10.83 -11.72 24.82
C LYS A 140 11.83 -12.19 25.88
N SER A 141 13.13 -12.02 25.68
CA SER A 141 14.17 -12.51 26.57
C SER A 141 15.24 -11.48 26.97
N MET A 142 14.89 -10.18 27.05
CA MET A 142 15.76 -9.30 27.83
C MET A 142 15.38 -9.45 29.31
N PRO A 143 16.28 -9.96 30.17
CA PRO A 143 16.08 -9.88 31.61
C PRO A 143 15.98 -8.41 32.00
N MET A 144 14.99 -8.05 32.82
CA MET A 144 14.91 -6.72 33.41
C MET A 144 16.24 -6.44 34.13
N PRO A 145 16.83 -5.22 33.96
CA PRO A 145 18.00 -4.88 34.77
C PRO A 145 17.55 -4.90 36.23
N THR A 146 18.13 -5.84 36.99
CA THR A 146 18.02 -5.85 38.44
C THR A 146 18.75 -4.61 38.93
N GLY A 147 17.99 -3.60 39.35
CA GLY A 147 18.51 -2.40 39.97
C GLY A 147 19.23 -2.79 41.28
N HIS A 148 20.50 -2.48 41.37
CA HIS A 148 21.25 -2.32 42.57
C HIS A 148 21.53 -0.82 42.77
#